data_5e238a5d7eff583090da2baba81f1bba
#
_entry.id   5e238a5d7eff583090da2baba81f1bba
#
_cell.length_a   1.000
_cell.length_b   1.000
_cell.length_c   1.000
_cell.angle_alpha   90.00
_cell.angle_beta   90.00
_cell.angle_gamma   90.00
#
_symmetry.space_group_name_H-M   'P 1'
#
loop_
_entity.id
_entity.type
_entity.pdbx_description
1 polymer ?
#
loop_
_entity_poly.entity_id
_entity_poly.type
_entity_poly.pdbx_seq_one_letter_code
_entity_poly.pdbx_strand_id
1 'polypeptide(L)'
;MSLSRPLSVLAIPAFADTSLWLIHDGVNAAVVDPGDAGPVLDVLRERGLTLTAILLTHHHADHVGGVPGLLAQHPVPVYGPHNPAIAGITHPLSEGDRITLSELGLSLSVLEVPGHTLDHIAYVAADTGWLFCGDTLFAGGCGRLFEGTAAQMAASLAKLSALPDETAVYCAHEYTLANLKFAREVEPGNVTLLARISAEEKKREQNQATVPSFIGLEKSTNPFLRYTEPAIMDRLTSVGRLATREAIPAFAALREWKNAYR
;
A
#
# COMPACT_ATOMS: atom_id res chain seq x y z
N MET A 1 2.15 -25.83 25.05
CA MET A 1 2.54 -24.83 24.05
C MET A 1 1.57 -24.97 22.89
N SER A 2 0.64 -24.03 22.70
CA SER A 2 -0.24 -24.01 21.52
C SER A 2 0.67 -23.72 20.33
N LEU A 3 0.71 -24.62 19.35
CA LEU A 3 1.37 -24.34 18.07
C LEU A 3 0.65 -23.15 17.46
N SER A 4 1.34 -22.02 17.28
CA SER A 4 0.79 -20.90 16.54
C SER A 4 0.43 -21.36 15.13
N ARG A 5 -0.81 -21.10 14.71
CA ARG A 5 -1.24 -21.41 13.34
C ARG A 5 -0.50 -20.50 12.37
N PRO A 6 -0.13 -20.97 11.18
CA PRO A 6 0.51 -20.13 10.19
C PRO A 6 -0.44 -19.01 9.75
N LEU A 7 0.07 -17.79 9.76
CA LEU A 7 -0.65 -16.64 9.23
C LEU A 7 -0.59 -16.59 7.71
N SER A 8 -1.66 -16.14 7.10
CA SER A 8 -1.77 -15.91 5.65
C SER A 8 -2.47 -14.57 5.38
N VAL A 9 -2.16 -13.96 4.24
CA VAL A 9 -2.85 -12.77 3.75
C VAL A 9 -3.61 -13.14 2.49
N LEU A 10 -4.90 -12.82 2.48
CA LEU A 10 -5.81 -13.05 1.35
C LEU A 10 -6.21 -11.70 0.75
N ALA A 11 -6.11 -11.58 -0.58
CA ALA A 11 -6.70 -10.47 -1.31
C ALA A 11 -8.20 -10.72 -1.50
N ILE A 12 -9.03 -9.77 -1.08
CA ILE A 12 -10.46 -9.73 -1.37
C ILE A 12 -10.68 -8.65 -2.42
N PRO A 13 -11.01 -8.99 -3.67
CA PRO A 13 -11.30 -7.98 -4.70
C PRO A 13 -12.54 -7.17 -4.33
N ALA A 14 -12.44 -5.85 -4.48
CA ALA A 14 -13.53 -4.91 -4.32
C ALA A 14 -13.45 -3.81 -5.39
N PHE A 15 -14.57 -3.20 -5.72
CA PHE A 15 -14.64 -2.17 -6.74
C PHE A 15 -14.03 -2.65 -8.10
N ALA A 16 -13.33 -1.76 -8.81
CA ALA A 16 -12.74 -2.10 -10.11
C ALA A 16 -11.29 -2.63 -10.01
N ASP A 17 -10.53 -2.17 -9.00
CA ASP A 17 -9.08 -2.38 -8.91
C ASP A 17 -8.55 -2.43 -7.45
N THR A 18 -9.45 -2.43 -6.47
CA THR A 18 -9.08 -2.42 -5.05
C THR A 18 -8.92 -3.85 -4.52
N SER A 19 -7.90 -4.05 -3.71
CA SER A 19 -7.66 -5.26 -2.93
C SER A 19 -7.81 -4.94 -1.44
N LEU A 20 -8.86 -5.46 -0.81
CA LEU A 20 -8.98 -5.46 0.64
C LEU A 20 -8.14 -6.63 1.17
N TRP A 21 -7.30 -6.38 2.18
CA TRP A 21 -6.39 -7.41 2.67
C TRP A 21 -6.92 -8.06 3.93
N LEU A 22 -7.13 -9.38 3.90
CA LEU A 22 -7.57 -10.16 5.05
C LEU A 22 -6.39 -10.99 5.58
N ILE A 23 -5.95 -10.68 6.79
CA ILE A 23 -4.93 -11.43 7.54
C ILE A 23 -5.67 -12.50 8.35
N HIS A 24 -5.29 -13.79 8.25
CA HIS A 24 -5.98 -14.86 8.99
C HIS A 24 -5.06 -16.03 9.35
N ASP A 25 -5.48 -16.79 10.38
CA ASP A 25 -4.85 -18.04 10.83
C ASP A 25 -5.69 -19.29 10.52
N GLY A 26 -6.74 -19.13 9.72
CA GLY A 26 -7.72 -20.17 9.43
C GLY A 26 -8.90 -20.26 10.43
N VAL A 27 -8.91 -19.43 11.48
CA VAL A 27 -10.00 -19.30 12.46
C VAL A 27 -10.32 -17.84 12.72
N ASN A 28 -9.31 -17.02 13.04
CA ASN A 28 -9.41 -15.61 13.32
C ASN A 28 -8.95 -14.81 12.11
N ALA A 29 -9.47 -13.59 11.96
CA ALA A 29 -9.09 -12.70 10.87
C ALA A 29 -9.07 -11.24 11.32
N ALA A 30 -8.19 -10.45 10.69
CA ALA A 30 -8.20 -9.00 10.72
C ALA A 30 -8.24 -8.48 9.28
N VAL A 31 -9.00 -7.41 9.02
CA VAL A 31 -9.10 -6.82 7.68
C VAL A 31 -8.44 -5.45 7.65
N VAL A 32 -7.72 -5.16 6.57
CA VAL A 32 -7.09 -3.86 6.31
C VAL A 32 -7.90 -3.16 5.22
N ASP A 33 -8.24 -1.90 5.47
CA ASP A 33 -8.93 -0.98 4.56
C ASP A 33 -10.20 -1.57 3.93
N PRO A 34 -11.19 -2.00 4.73
CA PRO A 34 -12.41 -2.59 4.20
C PRO A 34 -13.34 -1.50 3.61
N GLY A 35 -13.05 -1.06 2.38
CA GLY A 35 -13.88 -0.07 1.68
C GLY A 35 -15.31 -0.53 1.42
N ASP A 36 -15.53 -1.86 1.32
CA ASP A 36 -16.83 -2.49 1.18
C ASP A 36 -16.97 -3.66 2.17
N ALA A 37 -18.07 -3.68 2.93
CA ALA A 37 -18.35 -4.74 3.88
C ALA A 37 -18.78 -6.05 3.21
N GLY A 38 -19.51 -5.97 2.09
CA GLY A 38 -20.12 -7.12 1.43
C GLY A 38 -19.11 -8.23 1.12
N PRO A 39 -18.07 -7.97 0.32
CA PRO A 39 -17.06 -8.98 -0.01
C PRO A 39 -16.34 -9.56 1.20
N VAL A 40 -16.09 -8.73 2.24
CA VAL A 40 -15.45 -9.20 3.48
C VAL A 40 -16.36 -10.16 4.22
N LEU A 41 -17.64 -9.81 4.43
CA LEU A 41 -18.63 -10.67 5.10
C LEU A 41 -18.82 -12.00 4.37
N ASP A 42 -18.83 -11.97 3.05
CA ASP A 42 -18.92 -13.21 2.24
C ASP A 42 -17.73 -14.13 2.49
N VAL A 43 -16.51 -13.62 2.44
CA VAL A 43 -15.29 -14.41 2.70
C VAL A 43 -15.24 -14.95 4.13
N LEU A 44 -15.60 -14.12 5.13
CA LEU A 44 -15.66 -14.56 6.53
C LEU A 44 -16.63 -15.74 6.67
N ARG A 45 -17.82 -15.64 6.09
CA ARG A 45 -18.85 -16.70 6.12
C ARG A 45 -18.40 -17.96 5.38
N GLU A 46 -17.90 -17.83 4.15
CA GLU A 46 -17.50 -18.96 3.31
C GLU A 46 -16.34 -19.76 3.90
N ARG A 47 -15.40 -19.06 4.59
CA ARG A 47 -14.23 -19.69 5.20
C ARG A 47 -14.39 -20.03 6.68
N GLY A 48 -15.52 -19.65 7.29
CA GLY A 48 -15.78 -19.86 8.72
C GLY A 48 -14.80 -19.06 9.61
N LEU A 49 -14.40 -17.84 9.18
CA LEU A 49 -13.47 -17.00 9.91
C LEU A 49 -14.21 -16.05 10.86
N THR A 50 -13.60 -15.80 12.01
CA THR A 50 -14.08 -14.81 12.98
C THR A 50 -13.30 -13.51 12.81
N LEU A 51 -13.97 -12.41 12.47
CA LEU A 51 -13.32 -11.09 12.43
C LEU A 51 -12.97 -10.68 13.87
N THR A 52 -11.75 -10.22 14.11
CA THR A 52 -11.22 -9.82 15.43
C THR A 52 -10.69 -8.40 15.46
N ALA A 53 -10.39 -7.80 14.30
CA ALA A 53 -9.92 -6.42 14.20
C ALA A 53 -10.14 -5.83 12.81
N ILE A 54 -10.24 -4.50 12.73
CA ILE A 54 -10.20 -3.71 11.50
C ILE A 54 -9.02 -2.74 11.61
N LEU A 55 -8.21 -2.65 10.53
CA LEU A 55 -7.06 -1.76 10.42
C LEU A 55 -7.32 -0.77 9.28
N LEU A 56 -7.18 0.53 9.54
CA LEU A 56 -7.42 1.58 8.55
C LEU A 56 -6.13 2.37 8.32
N THR A 57 -5.82 2.63 7.06
CA THR A 57 -4.61 3.41 6.71
C THR A 57 -4.90 4.90 6.57
N HIS A 58 -6.04 5.30 6.01
CA HIS A 58 -6.43 6.69 5.80
C HIS A 58 -7.94 6.81 5.57
N HIS A 59 -8.45 8.03 5.38
CA HIS A 59 -9.89 8.34 5.44
C HIS A 59 -10.68 8.20 4.15
N HIS A 60 -10.10 7.86 3.01
CA HIS A 60 -10.85 7.76 1.77
C HIS A 60 -11.93 6.68 1.82
N ALA A 61 -13.05 6.94 1.14
CA ALA A 61 -14.25 6.12 1.24
C ALA A 61 -14.05 4.66 0.80
N ASP A 62 -13.20 4.44 -0.19
CA ASP A 62 -12.83 3.12 -0.69
C ASP A 62 -11.91 2.31 0.26
N HIS A 63 -11.50 2.91 1.39
CA HIS A 63 -10.79 2.27 2.50
C HIS A 63 -11.62 2.11 3.77
N VAL A 64 -12.55 3.04 4.03
CA VAL A 64 -13.31 3.06 5.29
C VAL A 64 -14.81 2.77 5.13
N GLY A 65 -15.32 2.76 3.90
CA GLY A 65 -16.77 2.69 3.62
C GLY A 65 -17.47 1.46 4.16
N GLY A 66 -16.77 0.32 4.27
CA GLY A 66 -17.30 -0.93 4.80
C GLY A 66 -17.33 -1.02 6.33
N VAL A 67 -16.63 -0.12 7.04
CA VAL A 67 -16.51 -0.19 8.52
C VAL A 67 -17.86 -0.25 9.24
N PRO A 68 -18.85 0.63 8.94
CA PRO A 68 -20.13 0.56 9.62
C PRO A 68 -20.88 -0.77 9.40
N GLY A 69 -20.81 -1.31 8.16
CA GLY A 69 -21.44 -2.59 7.82
C GLY A 69 -20.81 -3.78 8.55
N LEU A 70 -19.49 -3.78 8.70
CA LEU A 70 -18.75 -4.79 9.45
C LEU A 70 -19.06 -4.70 10.95
N LEU A 71 -19.02 -3.50 11.54
CA LEU A 71 -19.27 -3.29 12.96
C LEU A 71 -20.70 -3.65 13.37
N ALA A 72 -21.68 -3.52 12.47
CA ALA A 72 -23.06 -3.92 12.73
C ALA A 72 -23.22 -5.44 12.97
N GLN A 73 -22.30 -6.27 12.43
CA GLN A 73 -22.32 -7.73 12.57
C GLN A 73 -21.19 -8.25 13.47
N HIS A 74 -20.06 -7.54 13.50
CA HIS A 74 -18.85 -7.89 14.23
C HIS A 74 -18.36 -6.68 15.03
N PRO A 75 -18.77 -6.51 16.29
CA PRO A 75 -18.30 -5.41 17.15
C PRO A 75 -16.86 -5.68 17.60
N VAL A 76 -15.89 -5.25 16.80
CA VAL A 76 -14.46 -5.48 17.01
C VAL A 76 -13.71 -4.17 17.14
N PRO A 77 -12.48 -4.17 17.71
CA PRO A 77 -11.59 -3.01 17.71
C PRO A 77 -11.30 -2.51 16.29
N VAL A 78 -11.31 -1.20 16.11
CA VAL A 78 -10.91 -0.51 14.88
C VAL A 78 -9.71 0.36 15.18
N TYR A 79 -8.61 0.04 14.54
CA TYR A 79 -7.35 0.76 14.60
C TYR A 79 -7.23 1.67 13.37
N GLY A 80 -6.75 2.89 13.53
CA GLY A 80 -6.59 3.81 12.40
C GLY A 80 -5.91 5.12 12.80
N PRO A 81 -5.68 6.03 11.84
CA PRO A 81 -5.04 7.30 12.12
C PRO A 81 -5.87 8.19 13.04
N HIS A 82 -5.21 9.17 13.63
CA HIS A 82 -5.86 10.22 14.43
C HIS A 82 -6.66 11.17 13.51
N ASN A 83 -7.81 10.71 13.03
CA ASN A 83 -8.69 11.52 12.19
C ASN A 83 -10.16 11.38 12.66
N PRO A 84 -10.76 12.42 13.27
CA PRO A 84 -12.16 12.36 13.76
C PRO A 84 -13.21 12.23 12.66
N ALA A 85 -12.83 12.45 11.39
CA ALA A 85 -13.73 12.24 10.25
C ALA A 85 -13.94 10.74 9.93
N ILE A 86 -13.08 9.86 10.42
CA ILE A 86 -13.27 8.42 10.26
C ILE A 86 -14.14 7.89 11.39
N ALA A 87 -15.38 7.59 11.07
CA ALA A 87 -16.30 7.02 12.05
C ALA A 87 -15.89 5.58 12.42
N GLY A 88 -15.98 5.27 13.72
CA GLY A 88 -15.79 3.91 14.23
C GLY A 88 -14.38 3.58 14.72
N ILE A 89 -13.38 4.43 14.53
CA ILE A 89 -12.05 4.22 15.13
C ILE A 89 -12.20 4.19 16.66
N THR A 90 -11.77 3.08 17.27
CA THR A 90 -11.74 2.90 18.73
C THR A 90 -10.33 3.03 19.29
N HIS A 91 -9.31 2.85 18.46
CA HIS A 91 -7.90 2.90 18.81
C HIS A 91 -7.16 3.79 17.80
N PRO A 92 -7.12 5.12 18.01
CA PRO A 92 -6.35 6.02 17.16
C PRO A 92 -4.85 5.80 17.38
N LEU A 93 -4.08 5.84 16.27
CA LEU A 93 -2.66 5.48 16.22
C LEU A 93 -1.84 6.61 15.61
N SER A 94 -0.57 6.70 16.04
CA SER A 94 0.44 7.65 15.60
C SER A 94 1.77 6.99 15.29
N GLU A 95 2.74 7.75 14.77
CA GLU A 95 4.10 7.28 14.50
C GLU A 95 4.72 6.55 15.69
N GLY A 96 5.24 5.35 15.44
CA GLY A 96 5.94 4.55 16.43
C GLY A 96 5.06 3.71 17.36
N ASP A 97 3.74 3.86 17.29
CA ASP A 97 2.83 3.00 18.03
C ASP A 97 3.01 1.53 17.63
N ARG A 98 2.70 0.65 18.56
CA ARG A 98 2.67 -0.81 18.34
C ARG A 98 1.35 -1.36 18.78
N ILE A 99 0.76 -2.21 17.94
CA ILE A 99 -0.44 -2.96 18.28
C ILE A 99 -0.16 -4.45 18.22
N THR A 100 -0.88 -5.20 19.03
CA THR A 100 -0.83 -6.67 19.02
C THR A 100 -2.24 -7.19 18.80
N LEU A 101 -2.45 -7.90 17.70
CA LEU A 101 -3.66 -8.63 17.42
C LEU A 101 -3.55 -10.01 18.09
N SER A 102 -4.01 -10.07 19.35
CA SER A 102 -3.76 -11.22 20.25
C SER A 102 -4.27 -12.54 19.69
N GLU A 103 -5.45 -12.54 19.04
CA GLU A 103 -6.10 -13.71 18.47
C GLU A 103 -5.30 -14.29 17.29
N LEU A 104 -4.52 -13.44 16.62
CA LEU A 104 -3.64 -13.81 15.50
C LEU A 104 -2.19 -14.00 15.95
N GLY A 105 -1.83 -13.56 17.16
CA GLY A 105 -0.44 -13.53 17.60
C GLY A 105 0.44 -12.61 16.74
N LEU A 106 -0.14 -11.58 16.11
CA LEU A 106 0.53 -10.69 15.17
C LEU A 106 0.79 -9.32 15.81
N SER A 107 2.04 -8.87 15.75
CA SER A 107 2.43 -7.53 16.17
C SER A 107 2.70 -6.65 14.96
N LEU A 108 2.22 -5.41 15.02
CA LEU A 108 2.34 -4.41 13.95
C LEU A 108 2.91 -3.11 14.54
N SER A 109 3.88 -2.53 13.87
CA SER A 109 4.37 -1.17 14.13
C SER A 109 3.70 -0.20 13.17
N VAL A 110 3.46 1.03 13.62
CA VAL A 110 2.81 2.08 12.85
C VAL A 110 3.84 3.08 12.36
N LEU A 111 3.75 3.45 11.09
CA LEU A 111 4.50 4.54 10.47
C LEU A 111 3.52 5.58 9.94
N GLU A 112 3.69 6.86 10.31
CA GLU A 112 3.02 7.95 9.60
C GLU A 112 3.68 8.17 8.24
N VAL A 113 2.86 8.16 7.19
CA VAL A 113 3.30 8.25 5.79
C VAL A 113 2.46 9.29 5.01
N PRO A 114 2.46 10.56 5.48
CA PRO A 114 1.68 11.62 4.85
C PRO A 114 2.14 11.88 3.42
N GLY A 115 1.17 12.25 2.57
CA GLY A 115 1.43 12.59 1.15
C GLY A 115 0.19 12.42 0.31
N HIS A 116 -0.36 11.22 0.21
CA HIS A 116 -1.65 10.96 -0.43
C HIS A 116 -2.77 11.68 0.33
N THR A 117 -2.88 11.40 1.62
CA THR A 117 -3.61 12.21 2.60
C THR A 117 -2.64 12.64 3.71
N LEU A 118 -3.03 13.59 4.57
CA LEU A 118 -2.19 14.03 5.69
C LEU A 118 -2.24 13.07 6.89
N ASP A 119 -3.33 12.33 7.03
CA ASP A 119 -3.56 11.37 8.11
C ASP A 119 -3.03 9.97 7.82
N HIS A 120 -2.42 9.74 6.64
CA HIS A 120 -2.07 8.40 6.19
C HIS A 120 -1.04 7.71 7.09
N ILE A 121 -1.36 6.48 7.53
CA ILE A 121 -0.45 5.58 8.25
C ILE A 121 -0.24 4.27 7.49
N ALA A 122 0.84 3.57 7.80
CA ALA A 122 1.14 2.24 7.31
C ALA A 122 1.41 1.29 8.48
N TYR A 123 1.12 0.00 8.29
CA TYR A 123 1.35 -1.05 9.27
C TYR A 123 2.48 -1.97 8.82
N VAL A 124 3.46 -2.19 9.68
CA VAL A 124 4.62 -3.07 9.44
C VAL A 124 4.59 -4.23 10.41
N ALA A 125 4.43 -5.44 9.88
CA ALA A 125 4.58 -6.69 10.63
C ALA A 125 5.99 -7.24 10.38
N ALA A 126 6.96 -6.84 11.21
CA ALA A 126 8.38 -7.16 11.00
C ALA A 126 8.65 -8.67 11.05
N ASP A 127 7.97 -9.40 11.95
CA ASP A 127 8.18 -10.84 12.14
C ASP A 127 7.74 -11.68 10.93
N THR A 128 6.79 -11.18 10.14
CA THR A 128 6.29 -11.85 8.93
C THR A 128 6.82 -11.21 7.64
N GLY A 129 7.48 -10.06 7.74
CA GLY A 129 7.95 -9.30 6.59
C GLY A 129 6.82 -8.69 5.76
N TRP A 130 5.75 -8.18 6.39
CA TRP A 130 4.60 -7.59 5.70
C TRP A 130 4.49 -6.09 5.94
N LEU A 131 4.14 -5.37 4.89
CA LEU A 131 3.83 -3.95 4.90
C LEU A 131 2.45 -3.73 4.28
N PHE A 132 1.52 -3.13 5.04
CA PHE A 132 0.23 -2.65 4.55
C PHE A 132 0.30 -1.13 4.48
N CYS A 133 0.40 -0.59 3.27
CA CYS A 133 0.73 0.82 3.04
C CYS A 133 -0.37 1.63 2.35
N GLY A 134 -1.57 1.06 2.22
CA GLY A 134 -2.70 1.75 1.57
C GLY A 134 -2.30 2.38 0.24
N ASP A 135 -2.45 3.70 0.16
CA ASP A 135 -2.23 4.50 -1.03
C ASP A 135 -0.92 5.31 -1.01
N THR A 136 0.07 4.88 -0.22
CA THR A 136 1.38 5.55 -0.21
C THR A 136 2.32 4.97 -1.26
N LEU A 137 2.67 3.67 -1.17
CA LEU A 137 3.52 2.97 -2.13
C LEU A 137 2.69 1.99 -2.93
N PHE A 138 2.74 2.08 -4.24
CA PHE A 138 2.15 1.10 -5.16
C PHE A 138 3.22 0.32 -5.90
N ALA A 139 2.85 -0.84 -6.43
CA ALA A 139 3.70 -1.60 -7.33
C ALA A 139 4.05 -0.75 -8.58
N GLY A 140 5.33 -0.37 -8.69
CA GLY A 140 5.87 0.50 -9.74
C GLY A 140 5.45 1.96 -9.67
N GLY A 141 4.84 2.44 -8.56
CA GLY A 141 4.32 3.79 -8.43
C GLY A 141 4.12 4.26 -7.00
N CYS A 142 3.43 5.37 -6.84
CA CYS A 142 2.99 5.90 -5.54
C CYS A 142 1.63 6.62 -5.68
N GLY A 143 1.00 6.91 -4.55
CA GLY A 143 -0.27 7.64 -4.49
C GLY A 143 -0.21 9.05 -5.08
N ARG A 144 -1.35 9.54 -5.53
CA ARG A 144 -1.51 10.97 -5.86
C ARG A 144 -1.40 11.80 -4.59
N LEU A 145 -0.97 13.05 -4.75
CA LEU A 145 -0.93 14.03 -3.67
C LEU A 145 -2.25 14.80 -3.68
N PHE A 146 -3.21 14.40 -2.83
CA PHE A 146 -4.46 15.14 -2.69
C PHE A 146 -4.33 16.23 -1.62
N GLU A 147 -3.61 15.95 -0.53
CA GLU A 147 -3.50 16.85 0.62
C GLU A 147 -2.04 17.20 0.95
N GLY A 148 -1.14 16.23 0.80
CA GLY A 148 0.26 16.42 1.16
C GLY A 148 1.09 17.01 0.03
N THR A 149 2.37 17.22 0.34
CA THR A 149 3.38 17.78 -0.56
C THR A 149 4.29 16.72 -1.13
N ALA A 150 5.00 17.04 -2.22
CA ALA A 150 6.03 16.18 -2.80
C ALA A 150 7.13 15.82 -1.78
N ALA A 151 7.51 16.76 -0.91
CA ALA A 151 8.50 16.52 0.13
C ALA A 151 8.00 15.52 1.18
N GLN A 152 6.74 15.62 1.61
CA GLN A 152 6.14 14.67 2.55
C GLN A 152 6.06 13.28 1.95
N MET A 153 5.54 13.12 0.73
CA MET A 153 5.46 11.81 0.07
C MET A 153 6.86 11.20 -0.15
N ALA A 154 7.85 11.99 -0.58
CA ALA A 154 9.21 11.52 -0.74
C ALA A 154 9.81 11.02 0.59
N ALA A 155 9.58 11.73 1.69
CA ALA A 155 10.00 11.31 3.03
C ALA A 155 9.26 10.04 3.49
N SER A 156 7.96 9.93 3.24
CA SER A 156 7.15 8.75 3.52
C SER A 156 7.64 7.52 2.75
N LEU A 157 7.90 7.67 1.46
CA LEU A 157 8.46 6.60 0.63
C LEU A 157 9.88 6.21 1.06
N ALA A 158 10.69 7.16 1.53
CA ALA A 158 12.01 6.87 2.08
C ALA A 158 11.92 6.01 3.35
N LYS A 159 10.95 6.27 4.25
CA LYS A 159 10.70 5.41 5.42
C LYS A 159 10.34 3.98 4.99
N LEU A 160 9.43 3.82 4.02
CA LEU A 160 9.01 2.50 3.54
C LEU A 160 10.14 1.76 2.83
N SER A 161 10.95 2.45 2.01
CA SER A 161 12.08 1.86 1.29
C SER A 161 13.25 1.47 2.20
N ALA A 162 13.28 1.94 3.45
CA ALA A 162 14.26 1.53 4.44
C ALA A 162 13.96 0.15 5.06
N LEU A 163 12.78 -0.42 4.82
CA LEU A 163 12.43 -1.77 5.24
C LEU A 163 13.28 -2.82 4.49
N PRO A 164 13.43 -4.04 5.02
CA PRO A 164 14.14 -5.14 4.35
C PRO A 164 13.61 -5.40 2.94
N ASP A 165 14.50 -5.77 2.02
CA ASP A 165 14.19 -5.96 0.60
C ASP A 165 13.13 -7.07 0.35
N GLU A 166 13.07 -8.06 1.22
CA GLU A 166 12.11 -9.17 1.21
C GLU A 166 10.74 -8.81 1.77
N THR A 167 10.55 -7.58 2.29
CA THR A 167 9.26 -7.14 2.83
C THR A 167 8.21 -7.10 1.70
N ALA A 168 7.14 -7.86 1.87
CA ALA A 168 6.01 -7.89 0.95
C ALA A 168 5.16 -6.62 1.11
N VAL A 169 4.85 -5.96 -0.01
CA VAL A 169 4.13 -4.69 -0.06
C VAL A 169 2.69 -4.94 -0.47
N TYR A 170 1.80 -4.89 0.50
CA TYR A 170 0.36 -5.02 0.33
C TYR A 170 -0.26 -3.62 0.18
N CYS A 171 -0.23 -3.10 -1.04
CA CYS A 171 -0.88 -1.84 -1.40
C CYS A 171 -2.35 -2.06 -1.81
N ALA A 172 -3.16 -1.00 -1.78
CA ALA A 172 -4.60 -1.15 -1.93
C ALA A 172 -5.07 -1.37 -3.36
N HIS A 173 -4.31 -0.97 -4.39
CA HIS A 173 -4.79 -0.96 -5.77
C HIS A 173 -3.89 -1.74 -6.75
N GLU A 174 -4.54 -2.41 -7.72
CA GLU A 174 -3.91 -3.17 -8.81
C GLU A 174 -3.53 -2.23 -9.99
N TYR A 175 -2.69 -1.22 -9.72
CA TYR A 175 -2.25 -0.24 -10.71
C TYR A 175 -0.95 -0.61 -11.42
N THR A 176 -0.43 -1.79 -11.20
CA THR A 176 0.93 -2.20 -11.60
C THR A 176 1.23 -1.97 -13.07
N LEU A 177 0.41 -2.47 -14.01
CA LEU A 177 0.70 -2.31 -15.43
C LEU A 177 0.69 -0.85 -15.86
N ALA A 178 -0.26 -0.05 -15.36
CA ALA A 178 -0.33 1.39 -15.67
C ALA A 178 0.88 2.16 -15.08
N ASN A 179 1.36 1.74 -13.92
CA ASN A 179 2.54 2.31 -13.30
C ASN A 179 3.82 1.91 -14.03
N LEU A 180 3.97 0.65 -14.40
CA LEU A 180 5.13 0.15 -15.14
C LEU A 180 5.21 0.73 -16.55
N LYS A 181 4.07 0.96 -17.22
CA LYS A 181 4.03 1.69 -18.50
C LYS A 181 4.65 3.09 -18.34
N PHE A 182 4.29 3.82 -17.29
CA PHE A 182 4.89 5.11 -16.98
C PHE A 182 6.37 4.99 -16.58
N ALA A 183 6.72 4.03 -15.73
CA ALA A 183 8.09 3.81 -15.30
C ALA A 183 9.03 3.59 -16.50
N ARG A 184 8.60 2.82 -17.52
CA ARG A 184 9.34 2.62 -18.77
C ARG A 184 9.55 3.91 -19.55
N GLU A 185 8.58 4.83 -19.55
CA GLU A 185 8.73 6.14 -20.18
C GLU A 185 9.79 7.00 -19.47
N VAL A 186 9.86 6.86 -18.14
CA VAL A 186 10.81 7.60 -17.29
C VAL A 186 12.23 7.01 -17.36
N GLU A 187 12.38 5.69 -17.31
CA GLU A 187 13.67 5.00 -17.25
C GLU A 187 13.74 3.84 -18.26
N PRO A 188 13.70 4.13 -19.58
CA PRO A 188 13.60 3.09 -20.62
C PRO A 188 14.82 2.15 -20.70
N GLY A 189 15.97 2.55 -20.16
CA GLY A 189 17.20 1.75 -20.11
C GLY A 189 17.33 0.82 -18.91
N ASN A 190 16.36 0.82 -17.97
CA ASN A 190 16.40 -0.04 -16.79
C ASN A 190 16.01 -1.48 -17.14
N VAL A 191 17.02 -2.35 -17.26
CA VAL A 191 16.82 -3.76 -17.68
C VAL A 191 15.99 -4.56 -16.67
N THR A 192 16.10 -4.26 -15.38
CA THR A 192 15.29 -4.88 -14.31
C THR A 192 13.83 -4.50 -14.46
N LEU A 193 13.56 -3.22 -14.77
CA LEU A 193 12.20 -2.74 -15.04
C LEU A 193 11.60 -3.42 -16.28
N LEU A 194 12.37 -3.57 -17.37
CA LEU A 194 11.89 -4.24 -18.58
C LEU A 194 11.54 -5.72 -18.32
N ALA A 195 12.38 -6.42 -17.55
CA ALA A 195 12.09 -7.79 -17.14
C ALA A 195 10.84 -7.89 -16.26
N ARG A 196 10.66 -6.94 -15.30
CA ARG A 196 9.46 -6.85 -14.47
C ARG A 196 8.21 -6.63 -15.31
N ILE A 197 8.23 -5.71 -16.28
CA ILE A 197 7.09 -5.45 -17.16
C ILE A 197 6.62 -6.75 -17.81
N SER A 198 7.54 -7.49 -18.47
CA SER A 198 7.19 -8.76 -19.12
C SER A 198 6.62 -9.79 -18.15
N ALA A 199 7.14 -9.85 -16.92
CA ALA A 199 6.64 -10.78 -15.91
C ALA A 199 5.24 -10.43 -15.43
N GLU A 200 4.96 -9.13 -15.17
CA GLU A 200 3.66 -8.69 -14.68
C GLU A 200 2.58 -8.71 -15.78
N GLU A 201 2.94 -8.40 -17.03
CA GLU A 201 2.04 -8.58 -18.19
C GLU A 201 1.60 -10.05 -18.30
N LYS A 202 2.54 -10.99 -18.18
CA LYS A 202 2.24 -12.42 -18.23
C LYS A 202 1.34 -12.89 -17.09
N LYS A 203 1.52 -12.37 -15.86
CA LYS A 203 0.60 -12.64 -14.75
C LYS A 203 -0.82 -12.17 -15.09
N ARG A 204 -0.95 -10.94 -15.62
CA ARG A 204 -2.28 -10.38 -15.95
C ARG A 204 -2.96 -11.12 -17.11
N GLU A 205 -2.21 -11.60 -18.10
CA GLU A 205 -2.74 -12.48 -19.15
C GLU A 205 -3.32 -13.79 -18.59
N GLN A 206 -2.80 -14.24 -17.45
CA GLN A 206 -3.27 -15.42 -16.72
C GLN A 206 -4.30 -15.10 -15.63
N ASN A 207 -4.82 -13.87 -15.59
CA ASN A 207 -5.71 -13.36 -14.53
C ASN A 207 -5.14 -13.46 -13.11
N GLN A 208 -3.81 -13.46 -12.97
CA GLN A 208 -3.14 -13.44 -11.67
C GLN A 208 -2.93 -12.00 -11.19
N ALA A 209 -3.00 -11.79 -9.88
CA ALA A 209 -2.67 -10.52 -9.25
C ALA A 209 -1.18 -10.21 -9.38
N THR A 210 -0.84 -8.92 -9.48
CA THR A 210 0.55 -8.46 -9.48
C THR A 210 1.00 -7.94 -8.12
N VAL A 211 0.09 -7.86 -7.17
CA VAL A 211 0.30 -7.51 -5.77
C VAL A 211 0.10 -8.75 -4.88
N PRO A 212 0.87 -8.91 -3.77
CA PRO A 212 1.85 -7.96 -3.24
C PRO A 212 3.13 -7.90 -4.09
N SER A 213 3.79 -6.73 -4.05
CA SER A 213 5.15 -6.53 -4.53
C SER A 213 6.16 -6.73 -3.40
N PHE A 214 7.43 -6.36 -3.59
CA PHE A 214 8.49 -6.44 -2.58
C PHE A 214 9.34 -5.16 -2.56
N ILE A 215 9.79 -4.74 -1.40
CA ILE A 215 10.59 -3.51 -1.24
C ILE A 215 11.82 -3.49 -2.16
N GLY A 216 12.58 -4.60 -2.26
CA GLY A 216 13.74 -4.68 -3.14
C GLY A 216 13.38 -4.52 -4.63
N LEU A 217 12.22 -5.06 -5.06
CA LEU A 217 11.74 -4.89 -6.42
C LEU A 217 11.32 -3.44 -6.69
N GLU A 218 10.66 -2.81 -5.73
CA GLU A 218 10.30 -1.40 -5.83
C GLU A 218 11.54 -0.49 -5.89
N LYS A 219 12.54 -0.70 -5.04
CA LYS A 219 13.83 0.02 -5.09
C LYS A 219 14.53 -0.09 -6.43
N SER A 220 14.37 -1.21 -7.11
CA SER A 220 15.03 -1.49 -8.38
C SER A 220 14.29 -0.93 -9.60
N THR A 221 12.98 -0.70 -9.52
CA THR A 221 12.12 -0.47 -10.70
C THR A 221 11.12 0.67 -10.57
N ASN A 222 10.82 1.13 -9.34
CA ASN A 222 9.84 2.18 -9.11
C ASN A 222 10.47 3.57 -9.26
N PRO A 223 10.07 4.40 -10.22
CA PRO A 223 10.68 5.70 -10.45
C PRO A 223 10.51 6.66 -9.25
N PHE A 224 9.50 6.48 -8.42
CA PHE A 224 9.27 7.30 -7.23
C PHE A 224 10.18 6.94 -6.04
N LEU A 225 10.83 5.77 -6.04
CA LEU A 225 11.92 5.43 -5.13
C LEU A 225 13.29 5.73 -5.74
N ARG A 226 13.36 5.95 -7.04
CA ARG A 226 14.57 6.13 -7.85
C ARG A 226 14.73 7.56 -8.40
N TYR A 227 13.90 8.49 -7.97
CA TYR A 227 13.81 9.85 -8.53
C TYR A 227 15.12 10.65 -8.49
N THR A 228 16.10 10.24 -7.69
CA THR A 228 17.44 10.83 -7.62
C THR A 228 18.45 10.15 -8.54
N GLU A 229 18.09 9.05 -9.21
CA GLU A 229 18.98 8.38 -10.13
C GLU A 229 19.33 9.28 -11.32
N PRO A 230 20.61 9.32 -11.74
CA PRO A 230 21.06 10.19 -12.84
C PRO A 230 20.23 10.02 -14.12
N ALA A 231 19.93 8.77 -14.50
CA ALA A 231 19.14 8.48 -15.70
C ALA A 231 17.74 9.10 -15.66
N ILE A 232 17.07 9.09 -14.50
CA ILE A 232 15.74 9.69 -14.31
C ILE A 232 15.84 11.21 -14.36
N MET A 233 16.83 11.81 -13.67
CA MET A 233 17.03 13.27 -13.70
C MET A 233 17.38 13.76 -15.10
N ASP A 234 18.22 13.04 -15.85
CA ASP A 234 18.56 13.35 -17.23
C ASP A 234 17.30 13.27 -18.13
N ARG A 235 16.49 12.23 -17.94
CA ARG A 235 15.23 12.09 -18.67
C ARG A 235 14.28 13.26 -18.41
N LEU A 236 14.05 13.61 -17.14
CA LEU A 236 13.20 14.74 -16.76
C LEU A 236 13.69 16.07 -17.37
N THR A 237 15.01 16.30 -17.35
CA THR A 237 15.64 17.47 -17.97
C THR A 237 15.44 17.48 -19.47
N SER A 238 15.68 16.34 -20.15
CA SER A 238 15.57 16.22 -21.62
C SER A 238 14.15 16.47 -22.14
N VAL A 239 13.12 16.15 -21.34
CA VAL A 239 11.71 16.40 -21.69
C VAL A 239 11.19 17.75 -21.16
N GLY A 240 12.09 18.61 -20.64
CA GLY A 240 11.74 19.95 -20.18
C GLY A 240 10.91 20.01 -18.88
N ARG A 241 10.94 18.95 -18.05
CA ARG A 241 10.18 18.86 -16.81
C ARG A 241 11.01 19.18 -15.55
N LEU A 242 12.33 19.24 -15.65
CA LEU A 242 13.22 19.52 -14.54
C LEU A 242 14.21 20.63 -14.92
N ALA A 243 14.17 21.73 -14.18
CA ALA A 243 15.09 22.86 -14.38
C ALA A 243 16.35 22.75 -13.53
N THR A 244 16.24 22.18 -12.32
CA THR A 244 17.36 22.02 -11.37
C THR A 244 17.43 20.57 -10.91
N ARG A 245 18.66 20.05 -10.79
CA ARG A 245 18.88 18.65 -10.37
C ARG A 245 18.80 18.49 -8.85
N GLU A 246 17.67 18.87 -8.30
CA GLU A 246 17.36 18.74 -6.89
C GLU A 246 16.35 17.63 -6.64
N ALA A 247 16.47 16.92 -5.53
CA ALA A 247 15.70 15.72 -5.23
C ALA A 247 14.18 15.98 -5.20
N ILE A 248 13.73 16.96 -4.39
CA ILE A 248 12.28 17.21 -4.25
C ILE A 248 11.66 17.79 -5.53
N PRO A 249 12.28 18.75 -6.25
CA PRO A 249 11.85 19.13 -7.58
C PRO A 249 11.72 17.97 -8.57
N ALA A 250 12.66 17.00 -8.57
CA ALA A 250 12.60 15.83 -9.43
C ALA A 250 11.41 14.93 -9.06
N PHE A 251 11.17 14.68 -7.78
CA PHE A 251 10.00 13.94 -7.31
C PHE A 251 8.69 14.62 -7.72
N ALA A 252 8.58 15.93 -7.51
CA ALA A 252 7.41 16.72 -7.89
C ALA A 252 7.16 16.64 -9.40
N ALA A 253 8.20 16.81 -10.23
CA ALA A 253 8.11 16.71 -11.68
C ALA A 253 7.64 15.32 -12.15
N LEU A 254 8.12 14.23 -11.52
CA LEU A 254 7.66 12.87 -11.78
C LEU A 254 6.18 12.70 -11.45
N ARG A 255 5.75 13.18 -10.28
CA ARG A 255 4.35 13.05 -9.84
C ARG A 255 3.41 13.84 -10.75
N GLU A 256 3.81 15.04 -11.13
CA GLU A 256 3.07 15.88 -12.09
C GLU A 256 2.98 15.21 -13.48
N TRP A 257 4.10 14.67 -13.96
CA TRP A 257 4.13 13.93 -15.22
C TRP A 257 3.19 12.72 -15.18
N LYS A 258 3.24 11.92 -14.11
CA LYS A 258 2.35 10.76 -13.95
C LYS A 258 0.87 11.18 -13.88
N ASN A 259 0.54 12.32 -13.26
CA ASN A 259 -0.83 12.81 -13.19
C ASN A 259 -1.40 13.17 -14.57
N ALA A 260 -0.55 13.64 -15.49
CA ALA A 260 -0.91 14.00 -16.87
C ALA A 260 -0.71 12.84 -17.88
N TYR A 261 -0.14 11.72 -17.47
CA TYR A 261 0.18 10.58 -18.33
C TYR A 261 -1.05 9.70 -18.56
N ARG A 262 -1.32 9.36 -19.85
CA ARG A 262 -2.48 8.55 -20.30
C ARG A 262 -2.05 7.24 -20.95
#